data_5fabdfbc0671551f076f5be7ba04e678
#
_entry.id   5fabdfbc0671551f076f5be7ba04e678
#
_cell.length_a   1.000
_cell.length_b   1.000
_cell.length_c   1.000
_cell.angle_alpha   90.00
_cell.angle_beta   90.00
_cell.angle_gamma   90.00
#
_symmetry.space_group_name_H-M   'P 1'
#
loop_
_entity.id
_entity.type
_entity.pdbx_description
1 polymer ?
#
loop_
_entity_poly.entity_id
_entity_poly.type
_entity_poly.pdbx_seq_one_letter_code
_entity_poly.pdbx_strand_id
1 'polypeptide(L)'
;HTARYAPDGRLFISFRDQTLESSTRGDWVGWVGTYDDIVKGREGQYRVRLMDNTRGADCAYPGVERLPDGTFVTTTYGHWVKGESPFIVSVRFKLEEL
;
A
#
# COMPACT_ATOMS: atom_id res chain seq x y z
N HIS A 1 2.90 -9.02 0.83
CA HIS A 1 3.06 -7.87 1.71
C HIS A 1 4.51 -7.41 1.70
N THR A 2 4.74 -6.13 1.64
CA THR A 2 6.08 -5.56 1.74
C THR A 2 6.02 -4.37 2.69
N ALA A 3 6.96 -4.35 3.64
CA ALA A 3 6.97 -3.35 4.70
C ALA A 3 8.33 -2.65 4.79
N ARG A 4 8.32 -1.36 5.14
CA ARG A 4 9.52 -0.57 5.42
C ARG A 4 9.22 0.44 6.53
N TYR A 5 10.23 0.75 7.33
CA TYR A 5 10.12 1.76 8.37
C TYR A 5 10.33 3.16 7.80
N ALA A 6 9.52 4.10 8.26
CA ALA A 6 9.74 5.53 8.03
C ALA A 6 10.85 6.06 8.94
N PRO A 7 11.41 7.24 8.64
CA PRO A 7 12.44 7.84 9.50
C PRO A 7 12.01 8.07 10.94
N ASP A 8 10.71 8.29 11.18
CA ASP A 8 10.16 8.51 12.52
C ASP A 8 9.78 7.21 13.26
N GLY A 9 10.09 6.05 12.68
CA GLY A 9 9.82 4.74 13.27
C GLY A 9 8.46 4.15 12.96
N ARG A 10 7.59 4.87 12.27
CA ARG A 10 6.32 4.29 11.80
C ARG A 10 6.58 3.27 10.69
N LEU A 11 5.69 2.30 10.59
CA LEU A 11 5.78 1.23 9.61
C LEU A 11 4.77 1.46 8.49
N PHE A 12 5.24 1.37 7.24
CA PHE A 12 4.38 1.40 6.07
C PHE A 12 4.35 0.02 5.44
N ILE A 13 3.15 -0.52 5.20
CA ILE A 13 2.95 -1.81 4.55
C ILE A 13 2.11 -1.61 3.30
N SER A 14 2.60 -2.13 2.18
CA SER A 14 1.90 -2.08 0.89
C SER A 14 1.36 -3.47 0.56
N PHE A 15 0.09 -3.56 0.20
CA PHE A 15 -0.57 -4.84 -0.05
C PHE A 15 -1.81 -4.71 -0.92
N ARG A 16 -2.33 -5.86 -1.35
CA ARG A 16 -3.65 -5.96 -1.96
C ARG A 16 -4.66 -6.19 -0.84
N ASP A 17 -5.72 -5.38 -0.80
CA ASP A 17 -6.76 -5.55 0.20
C ASP A 17 -7.68 -6.71 -0.18
N GLN A 18 -7.64 -7.76 0.63
CA GLN A 18 -8.51 -8.93 0.46
C GLN A 18 -9.58 -9.04 1.55
N THR A 19 -9.77 -7.99 2.35
CA THR A 19 -10.78 -7.96 3.40
C THR A 19 -12.16 -7.94 2.79
N LEU A 20 -13.01 -8.92 3.15
CA LEU A 20 -14.30 -9.15 2.50
C LEU A 20 -15.26 -7.96 2.53
N GLU A 21 -15.26 -7.18 3.60
CA GLU A 21 -16.20 -6.07 3.80
C GLU A 21 -15.54 -4.69 3.60
N SER A 22 -14.31 -4.66 3.09
CA SER A 22 -13.62 -3.39 2.87
C SER A 22 -14.11 -2.70 1.60
N SER A 23 -14.25 -1.36 1.67
CA SER A 23 -14.56 -0.53 0.50
C SER A 23 -13.43 -0.53 -0.54
N THR A 24 -12.22 -0.92 -0.14
CA THR A 24 -11.05 -0.98 -1.03
C THR A 24 -10.69 -2.40 -1.43
N ARG A 25 -11.60 -3.35 -1.24
CA ARG A 25 -11.35 -4.76 -1.55
C ARG A 25 -10.90 -4.93 -3.00
N GLY A 26 -9.78 -5.63 -3.19
CA GLY A 26 -9.19 -5.86 -4.51
C GLY A 26 -8.23 -4.76 -4.95
N ASP A 27 -8.18 -3.64 -4.25
CA ASP A 27 -7.34 -2.50 -4.59
C ASP A 27 -5.95 -2.60 -3.98
N TRP A 28 -5.07 -1.76 -4.46
CA TRP A 28 -3.73 -1.57 -3.91
C TRP A 28 -3.79 -0.56 -2.77
N VAL A 29 -3.44 -1.01 -1.57
CA VAL A 29 -3.64 -0.27 -0.33
C VAL A 29 -2.33 -0.16 0.46
N GLY A 30 -2.14 0.97 1.14
CA GLY A 30 -1.08 1.14 2.11
C GLY A 30 -1.64 1.20 3.53
N TRP A 31 -0.90 0.66 4.48
CA TRP A 31 -1.22 0.71 5.90
C TRP A 31 -0.07 1.40 6.64
N VAL A 32 -0.42 2.28 7.57
CA VAL A 32 0.54 3.02 8.40
C VAL A 32 0.24 2.78 9.86
N GLY A 33 1.26 2.42 10.61
CA GLY A 33 1.14 2.20 12.05
C GLY A 33 2.48 1.91 12.66
N THR A 34 2.48 1.23 13.82
CA THR A 34 3.70 0.84 14.52
C THR A 34 3.79 -0.68 14.59
N TYR A 35 5.00 -1.19 14.84
CA TYR A 35 5.19 -2.61 15.09
C TYR A 35 4.33 -3.08 16.28
N ASP A 36 4.20 -2.25 17.29
CA ASP A 36 3.37 -2.54 18.45
C ASP A 36 1.88 -2.71 18.08
N ASP A 37 1.39 -1.94 17.12
CA ASP A 37 0.04 -2.09 16.61
C ASP A 37 -0.18 -3.50 16.02
N ILE A 38 0.81 -3.99 15.29
CA ILE A 38 0.74 -5.35 14.70
C ILE A 38 0.74 -6.41 15.79
N VAL A 39 1.66 -6.32 16.74
CA VAL A 39 1.80 -7.29 17.83
C VAL A 39 0.53 -7.38 18.67
N LYS A 40 -0.14 -6.25 18.91
CA LYS A 40 -1.35 -6.17 19.72
C LYS A 40 -2.64 -6.28 18.93
N GLY A 41 -2.56 -6.49 17.62
CA GLY A 41 -3.73 -6.63 16.76
C GLY A 41 -4.54 -5.35 16.60
N ARG A 42 -3.92 -4.18 16.71
CA ARG A 42 -4.57 -2.88 16.51
C ARG A 42 -4.70 -2.55 15.04
N GLU A 43 -5.63 -1.65 14.72
CA GLU A 43 -5.86 -1.22 13.34
C GLU A 43 -4.77 -0.30 12.76
N GLY A 44 -3.89 0.23 13.60
CA GLY A 44 -2.88 1.19 13.19
C GLY A 44 -3.44 2.61 13.10
N GLN A 45 -2.71 3.51 12.43
CA GLN A 45 -3.12 4.91 12.28
C GLN A 45 -4.16 5.10 11.18
N TYR A 46 -3.89 4.56 9.99
CA TYR A 46 -4.80 4.66 8.86
C TYR A 46 -4.41 3.70 7.74
N ARG A 47 -5.38 3.52 6.84
CA ARG A 47 -5.16 2.89 5.53
C ARG A 47 -5.42 3.90 4.44
N VAL A 48 -4.74 3.76 3.32
CA VAL A 48 -4.92 4.63 2.18
C VAL A 48 -4.96 3.79 0.91
N ARG A 49 -5.93 4.08 0.02
CA ARG A 49 -5.94 3.45 -1.30
C ARG A 49 -4.86 4.12 -2.15
N LEU A 50 -3.90 3.32 -2.60
CA LEU A 50 -2.85 3.81 -3.49
C LEU A 50 -3.36 3.90 -4.92
N MET A 51 -4.06 2.86 -5.40
CA MET A 51 -4.75 2.90 -6.68
C MET A 51 -5.93 1.93 -6.69
N ASP A 52 -6.95 2.29 -7.46
CA ASP A 52 -8.13 1.47 -7.71
C ASP A 52 -7.81 0.42 -8.78
N ASN A 53 -8.06 -0.85 -8.46
CA ASN A 53 -7.87 -1.94 -9.40
C ASN A 53 -9.20 -2.29 -10.04
N THR A 54 -9.27 -2.25 -11.37
CA THR A 54 -10.52 -2.40 -12.13
C THR A 54 -10.90 -3.84 -12.43
N ARG A 55 -10.08 -4.82 -12.03
CA ARG A 55 -10.32 -6.23 -12.35
C ARG A 55 -10.18 -7.12 -11.12
N GLY A 56 -11.20 -7.11 -10.26
CA GLY A 56 -11.22 -7.97 -9.09
C GLY A 56 -10.02 -7.78 -8.18
N ALA A 57 -9.37 -8.86 -7.81
CA ALA A 57 -8.22 -8.84 -6.90
C ALA A 57 -6.88 -9.09 -7.61
N ASP A 58 -6.84 -8.96 -8.94
CA ASP A 58 -5.62 -9.20 -9.71
C ASP A 58 -4.71 -7.98 -9.70
N CYS A 59 -4.00 -7.79 -8.60
CA CYS A 59 -2.98 -6.75 -8.45
C CYS A 59 -2.06 -7.04 -7.27
N ALA A 60 -1.06 -6.21 -7.13
CA ALA A 60 -0.25 -6.00 -5.93
C ALA A 60 0.56 -7.18 -5.39
N TYR A 61 1.69 -7.41 -6.02
CA TYR A 61 2.84 -8.03 -5.38
C TYR A 61 3.90 -6.91 -5.24
N PRO A 62 3.72 -5.98 -4.30
CA PRO A 62 4.46 -4.72 -4.34
C PRO A 62 5.88 -4.81 -3.84
N GLY A 63 6.76 -4.00 -4.46
CA GLY A 63 8.03 -3.64 -3.90
C GLY A 63 7.89 -2.32 -3.14
N VAL A 64 8.64 -2.12 -2.07
CA VAL A 64 8.68 -0.86 -1.32
C VAL A 64 10.13 -0.49 -1.05
N GLU A 65 10.50 0.73 -1.40
CA GLU A 65 11.80 1.30 -1.07
C GLU A 65 11.61 2.61 -0.33
N ARG A 66 12.50 2.89 0.60
CA ARG A 66 12.57 4.18 1.28
C ARG A 66 13.83 4.90 0.82
N LEU A 67 13.67 6.11 0.27
CA LEU A 67 14.79 6.94 -0.13
C LEU A 67 15.39 7.65 1.08
N PRO A 68 16.65 8.14 0.98
CA PRO A 68 17.31 8.78 2.13
C PRO A 68 16.57 10.00 2.70
N ASP A 69 15.76 10.69 1.89
CA ASP A 69 14.97 11.85 2.33
C ASP A 69 13.64 11.47 3.00
N GLY A 70 13.38 10.17 3.19
CA GLY A 70 12.15 9.66 3.77
C GLY A 70 11.01 9.42 2.80
N THR A 71 11.21 9.66 1.51
CA THR A 71 10.22 9.35 0.48
C THR A 71 10.09 7.83 0.31
N PHE A 72 8.86 7.34 0.31
CA PHE A 72 8.58 5.96 -0.07
C PHE A 72 8.30 5.87 -1.57
N VAL A 73 8.83 4.82 -2.19
CA VAL A 73 8.50 4.45 -3.56
C VAL A 73 7.93 3.05 -3.51
N THR A 74 6.68 2.89 -3.85
CA THR A 74 6.06 1.56 -3.92
C THR A 74 5.59 1.29 -5.34
N THR A 75 5.86 0.08 -5.83
CA THR A 75 5.70 -0.29 -7.23
C THR A 75 5.02 -1.64 -7.32
N THR A 76 4.03 -1.75 -8.18
CA THR A 76 3.34 -3.02 -8.45
C THR A 76 2.63 -3.00 -9.79
N TYR A 77 2.12 -4.16 -10.21
CA TYR A 77 1.24 -4.26 -11.38
C TYR A 77 -0.23 -4.26 -10.94
N GLY A 78 -1.09 -3.93 -11.88
CA GLY A 78 -2.53 -4.04 -11.68
C GLY A 78 -3.30 -3.61 -12.92
N HIS A 79 -4.62 -3.73 -12.85
CA HIS A 79 -5.54 -3.31 -13.91
C HIS A 79 -6.07 -1.93 -13.55
N TRP A 80 -5.26 -0.90 -13.81
CA TRP A 80 -5.53 0.46 -13.36
C TRP A 80 -6.48 1.22 -14.28
N VAL A 81 -6.54 0.81 -15.56
CA VAL A 81 -7.43 1.42 -16.54
C VAL A 81 -8.35 0.33 -17.11
N LYS A 82 -9.65 0.54 -17.02
CA LYS A 82 -10.64 -0.43 -17.47
C LYS A 82 -10.49 -0.70 -18.97
N GLY A 83 -10.42 -1.99 -19.33
CA GLY A 83 -10.30 -2.42 -20.73
C GLY A 83 -8.87 -2.49 -21.24
N GLU A 84 -7.88 -2.07 -20.48
CA GLU A 84 -6.47 -2.20 -20.84
C GLU A 84 -5.83 -3.40 -20.17
N SER A 85 -4.70 -3.85 -20.75
CA SER A 85 -3.87 -4.87 -20.12
C SER A 85 -3.28 -4.35 -18.81
N PRO A 86 -2.95 -5.23 -17.85
CA PRO A 86 -2.31 -4.79 -16.61
C PRO A 86 -0.95 -4.16 -16.92
N PHE A 87 -0.58 -3.16 -16.13
CA PHE A 87 0.72 -2.50 -16.27
C PHE A 87 1.28 -2.09 -14.91
N ILE A 88 2.57 -1.78 -14.88
CA ILE A 88 3.29 -1.45 -13.65
C ILE A 88 3.15 0.04 -13.37
N VAL A 89 2.83 0.36 -12.11
CA VAL A 89 2.73 1.73 -11.62
C VAL A 89 3.61 1.89 -10.38
N SER A 90 4.25 3.03 -10.27
CA SER A 90 5.03 3.43 -9.11
C SER A 90 4.38 4.63 -8.45
N VAL A 91 4.20 4.58 -7.14
CA VAL A 91 3.65 5.70 -6.37
C VAL A 91 4.73 6.19 -5.42
N ARG A 92 4.96 7.51 -5.37
CA ARG A 92 5.95 8.15 -4.51
C ARG A 92 5.26 9.09 -3.54
N PHE A 93 5.64 9.02 -2.27
CA PHE A 93 5.05 9.88 -1.24
C PHE A 93 5.89 9.89 0.03
N LYS A 94 5.64 10.89 0.87
CA LYS A 94 6.12 10.89 2.27
C LYS A 94 4.92 10.63 3.17
N LEU A 95 5.13 10.01 4.34
CA LEU A 95 4.01 9.69 5.24
C LEU A 95 3.24 10.93 5.67
N GLU A 96 3.90 12.08 5.83
CA GLU A 96 3.23 13.33 6.18
C GLU A 96 2.32 13.88 5.08
N GLU A 97 2.37 13.32 3.88
CA GLU A 97 1.50 13.73 2.77
C GLU A 97 0.20 12.91 2.70
N LEU A 98 0.11 11.86 3.48
CA LEU A 98 -1.05 10.96 3.46
C LEU A 98 -2.20 11.43 4.36
#